data_4f76170d12414cb82d69fcd6c46ebe94
#
_entry.id   4f76170d12414cb82d69fcd6c46ebe94
#
_cell.length_a   1.000
_cell.length_b   1.000
_cell.length_c   1.000
_cell.angle_alpha   90.00
_cell.angle_beta   90.00
_cell.angle_gamma   90.00
#
_symmetry.space_group_name_H-M   'P 1'
#
loop_
_entity.id
_entity.type
_entity.pdbx_description
1 polymer ?
#
loop_
_entity_poly.entity_id
_entity_poly.type
_entity_poly.pdbx_seq_one_letter_code
_entity_poly.pdbx_strand_id
1 'polypeptide(L)'
;MKIFLVAEIGSNWEGSLPKAEKIIKECKKSGADAVKFQMWKATHLYKKSHPNWNEIKRSELTFDKAKKIKKIADKNKIEFFCSAFYPEAVIFLESINVKKYKIASRTCLFTDPFSSETIREKAKTGKSVFISMGMGGNKRKILNFFSKSKPIFCYCISQYPLPFKKIKWSDAIKFDGFSDHTEGITASILFSI
;
A
#
# COMPACT_ATOMS: atom_id res chain seq x y z
N MET A 1 -0.47 18.10 -15.12
CA MET A 1 -0.46 17.77 -13.66
C MET A 1 0.67 16.79 -13.38
N LYS A 2 1.48 16.98 -12.33
CA LYS A 2 2.57 16.02 -12.03
C LYS A 2 1.96 14.75 -11.42
N ILE A 3 2.21 13.61 -12.06
CA ILE A 3 1.78 12.30 -11.57
C ILE A 3 2.74 11.87 -10.44
N PHE A 4 2.17 11.29 -9.37
CA PHE A 4 2.93 10.69 -8.28
C PHE A 4 2.97 9.16 -8.49
N LEU A 5 4.13 8.65 -8.93
CA LEU A 5 4.33 7.25 -9.27
C LEU A 5 4.83 6.45 -8.08
N VAL A 6 4.06 5.45 -7.68
CA VAL A 6 4.37 4.57 -6.54
C VAL A 6 4.70 3.16 -7.02
N ALA A 7 5.89 2.69 -6.73
CA ALA A 7 6.24 1.29 -6.90
C ALA A 7 5.73 0.46 -5.72
N GLU A 8 4.77 -0.44 -5.98
CA GLU A 8 4.23 -1.37 -4.98
C GLU A 8 5.17 -2.57 -4.80
N ILE A 9 6.00 -2.54 -3.78
CA ILE A 9 6.88 -3.68 -3.45
C ILE A 9 6.11 -4.75 -2.68
N GLY A 10 5.18 -4.31 -1.81
CA GLY A 10 4.35 -5.23 -1.02
C GLY A 10 5.18 -6.20 -0.20
N SER A 11 5.04 -7.50 -0.48
CA SER A 11 5.81 -8.60 0.11
C SER A 11 6.87 -9.20 -0.83
N ASN A 12 7.04 -8.66 -2.05
CA ASN A 12 7.98 -9.21 -3.06
C ASN A 12 9.46 -9.18 -2.63
N TRP A 13 9.79 -8.43 -1.58
CA TRP A 13 11.12 -8.45 -0.95
C TRP A 13 11.38 -9.73 -0.13
N GLU A 14 10.35 -10.56 0.13
CA GLU A 14 10.42 -11.90 0.76
C GLU A 14 11.14 -11.92 2.11
N GLY A 15 11.09 -10.82 2.85
CA GLY A 15 11.79 -10.67 4.13
C GLY A 15 13.30 -10.45 4.04
N SER A 16 13.85 -10.33 2.81
CA SER A 16 15.28 -10.14 2.54
C SER A 16 15.62 -8.66 2.38
N LEU A 17 16.45 -8.12 3.28
CA LEU A 17 16.91 -6.73 3.20
C LEU A 17 17.78 -6.46 1.94
N PRO A 18 18.69 -7.35 1.53
CA PRO A 18 19.45 -7.17 0.29
C PRO A 18 18.53 -7.13 -0.94
N LYS A 19 17.47 -7.97 -0.99
CA LYS A 19 16.48 -7.94 -2.07
C LYS A 19 15.69 -6.64 -2.05
N ALA A 20 15.25 -6.18 -0.88
CA ALA A 20 14.56 -4.90 -0.71
C ALA A 20 15.43 -3.73 -1.21
N GLU A 21 16.72 -3.69 -0.84
CA GLU A 21 17.64 -2.65 -1.29
C GLU A 21 17.79 -2.64 -2.82
N LYS A 22 17.97 -3.82 -3.43
CA LYS A 22 18.06 -3.94 -4.90
C LYS A 22 16.80 -3.39 -5.58
N ILE A 23 15.60 -3.80 -5.11
CA ILE A 23 14.32 -3.35 -5.66
C ILE A 23 14.18 -1.83 -5.50
N ILE A 24 14.50 -1.26 -4.33
CA ILE A 24 14.42 0.18 -4.08
C ILE A 24 15.31 0.97 -5.05
N LYS A 25 16.55 0.50 -5.27
CA LYS A 25 17.48 1.13 -6.22
C LYS A 25 16.93 1.13 -7.64
N GLU A 26 16.40 0.00 -8.10
CA GLU A 26 15.81 -0.11 -9.45
C GLU A 26 14.54 0.74 -9.57
N CYS A 27 13.65 0.77 -8.56
CA CYS A 27 12.49 1.67 -8.55
C CYS A 27 12.91 3.15 -8.69
N LYS A 28 13.93 3.58 -7.94
CA LYS A 28 14.44 4.95 -8.05
C LYS A 28 15.01 5.24 -9.42
N LYS A 29 15.81 4.33 -9.96
CA LYS A 29 16.43 4.44 -11.29
C LYS A 29 15.37 4.51 -12.40
N SER A 30 14.26 3.79 -12.22
CA SER A 30 13.11 3.79 -13.16
C SER A 30 12.18 5.01 -13.01
N GLY A 31 12.51 5.97 -12.14
CA GLY A 31 11.76 7.22 -12.01
C GLY A 31 10.58 7.19 -11.03
N ALA A 32 10.42 6.14 -10.21
CA ALA A 32 9.39 6.14 -9.18
C ALA A 32 9.64 7.23 -8.13
N ASP A 33 8.56 7.91 -7.71
CA ASP A 33 8.59 8.91 -6.64
C ASP A 33 8.65 8.26 -5.27
N ALA A 34 8.01 7.07 -5.12
CA ALA A 34 7.94 6.37 -3.86
C ALA A 34 7.97 4.85 -4.01
N VAL A 35 8.39 4.17 -2.94
CA VAL A 35 8.26 2.71 -2.75
C VAL A 35 7.28 2.43 -1.63
N LYS A 36 6.37 1.48 -1.84
CA LYS A 36 5.37 1.11 -0.87
C LYS A 36 5.50 -0.34 -0.45
N PHE A 37 5.57 -0.54 0.86
CA PHE A 37 5.59 -1.85 1.50
C PHE A 37 4.27 -2.14 2.22
N GLN A 38 4.18 -3.31 2.84
CA GLN A 38 3.02 -3.73 3.62
C GLN A 38 3.48 -4.15 5.02
N MET A 39 2.83 -3.62 6.05
CA MET A 39 3.13 -3.92 7.44
C MET A 39 1.92 -4.61 8.08
N TRP A 40 1.95 -5.92 8.10
CA TRP A 40 0.96 -6.81 8.68
C TRP A 40 1.65 -7.88 9.55
N LYS A 41 0.88 -8.52 10.41
CA LYS A 41 1.32 -9.71 11.15
C LYS A 41 0.66 -10.95 10.53
N ALA A 42 1.43 -11.99 10.25
CA ALA A 42 0.92 -13.23 9.65
C ALA A 42 -0.26 -13.79 10.45
N THR A 43 -0.15 -13.75 11.78
CA THR A 43 -1.18 -14.23 12.71
C THR A 43 -2.50 -13.45 12.66
N HIS A 44 -2.52 -12.22 12.11
CA HIS A 44 -3.73 -11.42 11.96
C HIS A 44 -4.50 -11.74 10.68
N LEU A 45 -3.80 -12.23 9.65
CA LEU A 45 -4.36 -12.37 8.30
C LEU A 45 -4.46 -13.82 7.81
N TYR A 46 -3.71 -14.73 8.43
CA TYR A 46 -3.59 -16.11 7.98
C TYR A 46 -3.63 -17.10 9.14
N LYS A 47 -4.17 -18.27 8.91
CA LYS A 47 -4.08 -19.40 9.85
C LYS A 47 -2.67 -20.00 9.77
N LYS A 48 -2.13 -20.50 10.92
CA LYS A 48 -0.82 -21.16 10.95
C LYS A 48 -0.77 -22.44 10.07
N SER A 49 -1.91 -23.03 9.77
CA SER A 49 -2.04 -24.18 8.86
C SER A 49 -1.97 -23.79 7.38
N HIS A 50 -1.77 -22.52 7.03
CA HIS A 50 -1.65 -22.10 5.64
C HIS A 50 -0.43 -22.75 4.98
N PRO A 51 -0.52 -23.34 3.77
CA PRO A 51 0.58 -24.06 3.13
C PRO A 51 1.88 -23.23 3.05
N ASN A 52 1.77 -21.93 2.76
CA ASN A 52 2.91 -21.03 2.64
C ASN A 52 3.20 -20.24 3.93
N TRP A 53 2.84 -20.78 5.10
CA TRP A 53 2.99 -20.06 6.37
C TRP A 53 4.40 -19.52 6.62
N ASN A 54 5.41 -20.33 6.36
CA ASN A 54 6.82 -19.95 6.61
C ASN A 54 7.25 -18.78 5.73
N GLU A 55 6.86 -18.74 4.47
CA GLU A 55 7.14 -17.65 3.53
C GLU A 55 6.40 -16.38 3.92
N ILE A 56 5.11 -16.52 4.26
CA ILE A 56 4.29 -15.43 4.77
C ILE A 56 4.95 -14.86 6.03
N LYS A 57 5.28 -15.70 7.00
CA LYS A 57 5.91 -15.26 8.25
C LYS A 57 7.26 -14.59 8.04
N ARG A 58 8.08 -15.12 7.14
CA ARG A 58 9.39 -14.54 6.78
C ARG A 58 9.26 -13.16 6.17
N SER A 59 8.23 -12.92 5.35
CA SER A 59 7.99 -11.66 4.64
C SER A 59 7.29 -10.59 5.49
N GLU A 60 6.99 -10.85 6.76
CA GLU A 60 6.51 -9.82 7.69
C GLU A 60 7.50 -8.65 7.76
N LEU A 61 6.98 -7.46 7.60
CA LEU A 61 7.74 -6.23 7.81
C LEU A 61 7.71 -5.86 9.29
N THR A 62 8.71 -6.30 10.03
CA THR A 62 8.89 -5.92 11.45
C THR A 62 9.33 -4.46 11.57
N PHE A 63 9.19 -3.86 12.76
CA PHE A 63 9.62 -2.49 13.01
C PHE A 63 11.12 -2.27 12.71
N ASP A 64 11.97 -3.22 13.09
CA ASP A 64 13.41 -3.13 12.81
C ASP A 64 13.73 -3.21 11.32
N LYS A 65 13.07 -4.13 10.60
CA LYS A 65 13.21 -4.22 9.14
C LYS A 65 12.71 -2.95 8.46
N ALA A 66 11.57 -2.40 8.91
CA ALA A 66 11.02 -1.16 8.35
C ALA A 66 11.95 0.04 8.58
N LYS A 67 12.57 0.18 9.77
CA LYS A 67 13.61 1.20 10.02
C LYS A 67 14.79 1.08 9.04
N LYS A 68 15.27 -0.16 8.81
CA LYS A 68 16.37 -0.41 7.87
C LYS A 68 15.99 -0.08 6.44
N ILE A 69 14.80 -0.51 6.00
CA ILE A 69 14.27 -0.23 4.65
C ILE A 69 14.06 1.27 4.45
N LYS A 70 13.51 1.97 5.46
CA LYS A 70 13.36 3.44 5.42
C LYS A 70 14.72 4.14 5.23
N LYS A 71 15.76 3.74 5.97
CA LYS A 71 17.12 4.27 5.80
C LYS A 71 17.67 4.02 4.39
N ILE A 72 17.41 2.82 3.83
CA ILE A 72 17.80 2.50 2.45
C ILE A 72 17.07 3.42 1.45
N ALA A 73 15.77 3.61 1.62
CA ALA A 73 14.97 4.48 0.76
C ALA A 73 15.47 5.95 0.84
N ASP A 74 15.73 6.46 2.06
CA ASP A 74 16.24 7.82 2.27
C ASP A 74 17.61 8.01 1.60
N LYS A 75 18.54 7.05 1.75
CA LYS A 75 19.84 7.06 1.09
C LYS A 75 19.71 7.14 -0.44
N ASN A 76 18.70 6.48 -0.99
CA ASN A 76 18.41 6.49 -2.43
C ASN A 76 17.51 7.66 -2.87
N LYS A 77 17.16 8.59 -1.97
CA LYS A 77 16.30 9.75 -2.26
C LYS A 77 14.97 9.36 -2.91
N ILE A 78 14.32 8.30 -2.39
CA ILE A 78 12.99 7.85 -2.78
C ILE A 78 12.09 7.79 -1.55
N GLU A 79 10.83 8.24 -1.69
CA GLU A 79 9.91 8.25 -0.56
C GLU A 79 9.54 6.81 -0.16
N PHE A 80 9.50 6.55 1.15
CA PHE A 80 9.05 5.27 1.72
C PHE A 80 7.74 5.47 2.47
N PHE A 81 6.76 4.60 2.22
CA PHE A 81 5.57 4.49 3.05
C PHE A 81 4.98 3.07 3.03
N CYS A 82 3.93 2.83 3.83
CA CYS A 82 3.38 1.50 4.01
C CYS A 82 1.85 1.45 3.97
N SER A 83 1.33 0.28 3.57
CA SER A 83 0.02 -0.18 4.00
C SER A 83 0.17 -0.80 5.39
N ALA A 84 -0.23 -0.11 6.44
CA ALA A 84 -0.31 -0.66 7.79
C ALA A 84 -1.65 -1.37 7.99
N PHE A 85 -1.66 -2.54 8.65
CA PHE A 85 -2.85 -3.36 8.86
C PHE A 85 -3.27 -3.47 10.32
N TYR A 86 -2.56 -2.80 11.23
CA TYR A 86 -2.87 -2.74 12.66
C TYR A 86 -2.41 -1.39 13.26
N PRO A 87 -3.05 -0.91 14.35
CA PRO A 87 -2.82 0.44 14.87
C PRO A 87 -1.38 0.73 15.27
N GLU A 88 -0.70 -0.22 15.94
CA GLU A 88 0.67 -0.04 16.41
C GLU A 88 1.66 0.16 15.25
N ALA A 89 1.34 -0.41 14.07
CA ALA A 89 2.13 -0.15 12.87
C ALA A 89 2.00 1.30 12.42
N VAL A 90 0.83 1.93 12.56
CA VAL A 90 0.65 3.35 12.23
C VAL A 90 1.45 4.23 13.21
N ILE A 91 1.34 3.96 14.51
CA ILE A 91 2.09 4.68 15.56
C ILE A 91 3.60 4.57 15.31
N PHE A 92 4.07 3.36 15.02
CA PHE A 92 5.48 3.13 14.69
C PHE A 92 5.91 3.89 13.43
N LEU A 93 5.11 3.87 12.35
CA LEU A 93 5.42 4.57 11.11
C LEU A 93 5.46 6.09 11.32
N GLU A 94 4.64 6.66 12.23
CA GLU A 94 4.75 8.04 12.65
C GLU A 94 6.10 8.34 13.32
N SER A 95 6.58 7.44 14.18
CA SER A 95 7.88 7.61 14.86
C SER A 95 9.08 7.62 13.92
N ILE A 96 8.95 7.10 12.70
CA ILE A 96 9.99 7.14 11.66
C ILE A 96 9.67 8.14 10.54
N ASN A 97 8.72 9.06 10.78
CA ASN A 97 8.38 10.18 9.91
C ASN A 97 7.97 9.81 8.49
N VAL A 98 7.10 8.80 8.31
CA VAL A 98 6.47 8.58 7.00
C VAL A 98 5.55 9.75 6.66
N LYS A 99 5.47 10.10 5.37
CA LYS A 99 4.69 11.26 4.91
C LYS A 99 3.29 10.89 4.39
N LYS A 100 3.07 9.64 4.07
CA LYS A 100 1.85 9.13 3.43
C LYS A 100 1.51 7.74 3.93
N TYR A 101 0.25 7.37 3.73
CA TYR A 101 -0.27 6.04 4.08
C TYR A 101 -1.04 5.42 2.91
N LYS A 102 -1.20 4.10 2.98
CA LYS A 102 -2.10 3.34 2.09
C LYS A 102 -3.09 2.52 2.91
N ILE A 103 -4.32 2.46 2.45
CA ILE A 103 -5.33 1.50 2.90
C ILE A 103 -5.56 0.52 1.76
N ALA A 104 -5.31 -0.76 2.02
CA ALA A 104 -5.54 -1.84 1.06
C ALA A 104 -7.03 -2.12 0.87
N SER A 105 -7.42 -2.65 -0.28
CA SER A 105 -8.83 -2.96 -0.61
C SER A 105 -9.49 -3.86 0.44
N ARG A 106 -8.79 -4.87 0.95
CA ARG A 106 -9.33 -5.78 1.99
C ARG A 106 -9.64 -5.07 3.31
N THR A 107 -8.82 -4.09 3.72
CA THR A 107 -9.08 -3.29 4.93
C THR A 107 -10.38 -2.49 4.82
N CYS A 108 -10.78 -2.12 3.59
CA CYS A 108 -12.01 -1.40 3.32
C CYS A 108 -13.28 -2.25 3.51
N LEU A 109 -13.15 -3.57 3.65
CA LEU A 109 -14.27 -4.48 3.95
C LEU A 109 -14.60 -4.51 5.44
N PHE A 110 -13.69 -4.09 6.31
CA PHE A 110 -13.82 -4.13 7.78
C PHE A 110 -13.95 -5.57 8.35
N THR A 111 -13.43 -6.56 7.62
CA THR A 111 -13.46 -7.98 8.02
C THR A 111 -12.17 -8.44 8.68
N ASP A 112 -11.05 -7.76 8.41
CA ASP A 112 -9.79 -8.07 9.08
C ASP A 112 -9.78 -7.48 10.50
N PRO A 113 -9.07 -8.11 11.44
CA PRO A 113 -8.83 -7.55 12.76
C PRO A 113 -8.27 -6.12 12.66
N PHE A 114 -8.73 -5.24 13.53
CA PHE A 114 -8.23 -3.86 13.64
C PHE A 114 -8.45 -2.95 12.42
N SER A 115 -9.28 -3.35 11.43
CA SER A 115 -9.51 -2.52 10.23
C SER A 115 -9.99 -1.10 10.58
N SER A 116 -11.00 -0.98 11.44
CA SER A 116 -11.57 0.32 11.85
C SER A 116 -10.57 1.16 12.63
N GLU A 117 -9.87 0.56 13.60
CA GLU A 117 -8.87 1.21 14.44
C GLU A 117 -7.69 1.71 13.58
N THR A 118 -7.22 0.87 12.65
CA THR A 118 -6.12 1.20 11.75
C THR A 118 -6.47 2.34 10.80
N ILE A 119 -7.70 2.37 10.28
CA ILE A 119 -8.19 3.48 9.45
C ILE A 119 -8.25 4.76 10.28
N ARG A 120 -8.80 4.69 11.51
CA ARG A 120 -8.91 5.82 12.43
C ARG A 120 -7.54 6.39 12.78
N GLU A 121 -6.56 5.55 13.11
CA GLU A 121 -5.20 6.02 13.41
C GLU A 121 -4.56 6.74 12.21
N LYS A 122 -4.71 6.22 10.99
CA LYS A 122 -4.22 6.91 9.79
C LYS A 122 -4.92 8.25 9.57
N ALA A 123 -6.24 8.30 9.73
CA ALA A 123 -7.01 9.53 9.56
C ALA A 123 -6.61 10.61 10.57
N LYS A 124 -6.31 10.24 11.83
CA LYS A 124 -5.84 11.15 12.88
C LYS A 124 -4.52 11.86 12.52
N THR A 125 -3.67 11.25 11.70
CA THR A 125 -2.37 11.83 11.30
C THR A 125 -2.52 13.11 10.48
N GLY A 126 -3.65 13.30 9.80
CA GLY A 126 -3.87 14.40 8.85
C GLY A 126 -3.06 14.30 7.56
N LYS A 127 -2.28 13.23 7.40
CA LYS A 127 -1.43 13.00 6.22
C LYS A 127 -2.22 12.48 5.03
N SER A 128 -1.63 12.50 3.84
CA SER A 128 -2.22 11.91 2.63
C SER A 128 -2.40 10.41 2.80
N VAL A 129 -3.60 9.91 2.52
CA VAL A 129 -3.94 8.49 2.60
C VAL A 129 -4.53 8.04 1.27
N PHE A 130 -3.82 7.15 0.56
CA PHE A 130 -4.33 6.49 -0.63
C PHE A 130 -5.21 5.30 -0.23
N ILE A 131 -6.35 5.11 -0.89
CA ILE A 131 -7.32 4.05 -0.56
C ILE A 131 -7.69 3.28 -1.82
N SER A 132 -7.30 2.01 -1.91
CA SER A 132 -7.75 1.13 -3.00
C SER A 132 -9.14 0.58 -2.73
N MET A 133 -9.99 0.61 -3.76
CA MET A 133 -11.41 0.21 -3.66
C MET A 133 -11.73 -1.10 -4.40
N GLY A 134 -10.73 -1.94 -4.65
CA GLY A 134 -10.84 -3.11 -5.54
C GLY A 134 -11.69 -4.28 -5.03
N MET A 135 -12.18 -4.24 -3.81
CA MET A 135 -13.03 -5.27 -3.22
C MET A 135 -14.43 -4.77 -2.82
N GLY A 136 -14.85 -3.59 -3.32
CA GLY A 136 -16.20 -3.07 -3.10
C GLY A 136 -16.46 -2.48 -1.72
N GLY A 137 -15.45 -1.95 -1.05
CA GLY A 137 -15.60 -1.28 0.25
C GLY A 137 -16.54 -0.05 0.18
N ASN A 138 -17.20 0.25 1.31
CA ASN A 138 -18.13 1.39 1.41
C ASN A 138 -17.38 2.72 1.58
N LYS A 139 -17.31 3.51 0.51
CA LYS A 139 -16.61 4.81 0.47
C LYS A 139 -17.14 5.79 1.54
N ARG A 140 -18.48 5.87 1.72
CA ARG A 140 -19.11 6.76 2.72
C ARG A 140 -18.70 6.37 4.15
N LYS A 141 -18.72 5.07 4.47
CA LYS A 141 -18.27 4.56 5.77
C LYS A 141 -16.79 4.92 6.05
N ILE A 142 -15.95 4.82 5.01
CA ILE A 142 -14.53 5.17 5.13
C ILE A 142 -14.37 6.68 5.34
N LEU A 143 -15.07 7.52 4.58
CA LEU A 143 -15.00 8.97 4.70
C LEU A 143 -15.34 9.48 6.11
N ASN A 144 -16.23 8.81 6.84
CA ASN A 144 -16.59 9.18 8.21
C ASN A 144 -15.41 9.16 9.20
N PHE A 145 -14.29 8.50 8.86
CA PHE A 145 -13.07 8.53 9.67
C PHE A 145 -12.22 9.78 9.42
N PHE A 146 -12.40 10.46 8.27
CA PHE A 146 -11.52 11.53 7.81
C PHE A 146 -12.15 12.91 8.02
N SER A 147 -11.77 13.60 9.11
CA SER A 147 -12.17 14.99 9.38
C SER A 147 -11.07 16.01 9.08
N LYS A 148 -9.79 15.58 9.09
CA LYS A 148 -8.62 16.46 8.97
C LYS A 148 -7.98 16.46 7.59
N SER A 149 -8.26 15.46 6.77
CA SER A 149 -7.69 15.33 5.43
C SER A 149 -8.67 14.64 4.49
N LYS A 150 -8.58 14.97 3.19
CA LYS A 150 -9.35 14.27 2.16
C LYS A 150 -8.53 13.07 1.66
N PRO A 151 -9.00 11.83 1.82
CA PRO A 151 -8.31 10.67 1.29
C PRO A 151 -8.37 10.63 -0.25
N ILE A 152 -7.36 10.02 -0.86
CA ILE A 152 -7.21 9.83 -2.30
C ILE A 152 -7.73 8.44 -2.63
N PHE A 153 -8.86 8.34 -3.30
CA PHE A 153 -9.41 7.05 -3.70
C PHE A 153 -8.80 6.58 -5.02
N CYS A 154 -8.31 5.33 -5.02
CA CYS A 154 -7.71 4.71 -6.19
C CYS A 154 -8.67 3.67 -6.78
N TYR A 155 -8.93 3.75 -8.09
CA TYR A 155 -9.53 2.64 -8.82
C TYR A 155 -8.62 1.41 -8.68
N CYS A 156 -9.24 0.25 -8.48
CA CYS A 156 -8.53 -0.99 -8.28
C CYS A 156 -9.46 -2.16 -8.58
N ILE A 157 -8.93 -3.22 -9.14
CA ILE A 157 -9.58 -4.54 -9.21
C ILE A 157 -8.65 -5.53 -8.54
N SER A 158 -9.10 -6.17 -7.47
CA SER A 158 -8.28 -7.09 -6.66
C SER A 158 -8.20 -8.48 -7.29
N GLN A 159 -7.61 -8.54 -8.48
CA GLN A 159 -7.27 -9.76 -9.21
C GLN A 159 -5.80 -9.70 -9.63
N TYR A 160 -5.07 -10.81 -9.54
CA TYR A 160 -3.64 -10.92 -9.85
C TYR A 160 -3.35 -12.16 -10.69
N PRO A 161 -2.84 -12.05 -11.93
CA PRO A 161 -2.80 -10.81 -12.70
C PRO A 161 -4.20 -10.36 -13.13
N LEU A 162 -4.37 -9.05 -13.35
CA LEU A 162 -5.61 -8.49 -13.86
C LEU A 162 -5.56 -8.47 -15.40
N PRO A 163 -6.47 -9.17 -16.11
CA PRO A 163 -6.60 -9.01 -17.55
C PRO A 163 -6.99 -7.58 -17.91
N PHE A 164 -6.24 -6.93 -18.80
CA PHE A 164 -6.43 -5.53 -19.20
C PHE A 164 -7.88 -5.21 -19.60
N LYS A 165 -8.55 -6.12 -20.34
CA LYS A 165 -9.95 -5.96 -20.78
C LYS A 165 -10.99 -5.87 -19.66
N LYS A 166 -10.60 -6.21 -18.41
CA LYS A 166 -11.50 -6.09 -17.24
C LYS A 166 -11.51 -4.70 -16.64
N ILE A 167 -10.62 -3.80 -17.06
CA ILE A 167 -10.62 -2.41 -16.60
C ILE A 167 -11.82 -1.70 -17.22
N LYS A 168 -12.68 -1.16 -16.34
CA LYS A 168 -13.80 -0.30 -16.76
C LYS A 168 -13.31 1.15 -16.74
N TRP A 169 -12.79 1.63 -17.84
CA TRP A 169 -12.19 2.96 -17.96
C TRP A 169 -13.16 4.09 -17.60
N SER A 170 -14.44 3.97 -18.00
CA SER A 170 -15.50 4.92 -17.61
C SER A 170 -15.72 5.03 -16.10
N ASP A 171 -15.33 4.02 -15.34
CA ASP A 171 -15.34 4.05 -13.88
C ASP A 171 -13.99 4.49 -13.31
N ALA A 172 -12.89 4.05 -13.92
CA ALA A 172 -11.53 4.36 -13.47
C ALA A 172 -11.28 5.87 -13.46
N ILE A 173 -11.68 6.60 -14.48
CA ILE A 173 -11.52 8.07 -14.59
C ILE A 173 -12.28 8.88 -13.52
N LYS A 174 -13.18 8.25 -12.76
CA LYS A 174 -13.91 8.90 -11.64
C LYS A 174 -13.10 8.86 -10.33
N PHE A 175 -11.92 8.25 -10.34
CA PHE A 175 -11.05 8.12 -9.17
C PHE A 175 -9.87 9.08 -9.26
N ASP A 176 -9.34 9.46 -8.11
CA ASP A 176 -8.19 10.35 -7.99
C ASP A 176 -6.85 9.64 -8.26
N GLY A 177 -6.85 8.31 -8.34
CA GLY A 177 -5.66 7.49 -8.56
C GLY A 177 -5.99 6.09 -9.07
N PHE A 178 -4.96 5.37 -9.46
CA PHE A 178 -5.05 4.02 -10.00
C PHE A 178 -4.11 3.07 -9.25
N SER A 179 -4.61 1.92 -8.82
CA SER A 179 -3.83 0.85 -8.22
C SER A 179 -3.85 -0.33 -9.18
N ASP A 180 -2.84 -0.40 -10.04
CA ASP A 180 -2.74 -1.31 -11.16
C ASP A 180 -2.32 -2.72 -10.71
N HIS A 181 -2.98 -3.74 -11.26
CA HIS A 181 -2.66 -5.15 -11.09
C HIS A 181 -2.53 -5.87 -12.43
N THR A 182 -2.47 -5.12 -13.54
CA THR A 182 -2.23 -5.70 -14.87
C THR A 182 -0.76 -6.06 -15.06
N GLU A 183 -0.49 -6.91 -16.02
CA GLU A 183 0.88 -7.16 -16.46
C GLU A 183 1.38 -5.98 -17.30
N GLY A 184 2.62 -5.56 -17.06
CA GLY A 184 3.25 -4.44 -17.76
C GLY A 184 2.85 -3.07 -17.21
N ILE A 185 2.93 -2.05 -18.04
CA ILE A 185 2.78 -0.63 -17.66
C ILE A 185 1.66 0.09 -18.43
N THR A 186 1.05 -0.56 -19.40
CA THR A 186 0.11 0.06 -20.34
C THR A 186 -1.10 0.67 -19.63
N ALA A 187 -1.68 -0.04 -18.66
CA ALA A 187 -2.86 0.47 -17.94
C ALA A 187 -2.51 1.70 -17.09
N SER A 188 -1.38 1.68 -16.40
CA SER A 188 -0.90 2.82 -15.61
C SER A 188 -0.62 4.06 -16.49
N ILE A 189 -0.02 3.87 -17.68
CA ILE A 189 0.21 4.95 -18.63
C ILE A 189 -1.13 5.53 -19.12
N LEU A 190 -2.07 4.70 -19.55
CA LEU A 190 -3.37 5.15 -20.05
C LEU A 190 -4.18 5.90 -18.99
N PHE A 191 -4.09 5.51 -17.71
CA PHE A 191 -4.75 6.24 -16.63
C PHE A 191 -4.11 7.61 -16.38
N SER A 192 -2.85 7.80 -16.78
CA SER A 192 -2.07 9.00 -16.49
C SER A 192 -2.20 10.12 -17.54
N ILE A 193 -2.79 9.81 -18.68
CA ILE A 193 -3.07 10.78 -19.77
C ILE A 193 -4.51 11.29 -19.70
#